data_69b1024ec7f0370deb303b299c620cfd
#
_entry.id   69b1024ec7f0370deb303b299c620cfd
#
_cell.length_a   1.000
_cell.length_b   1.000
_cell.length_c   1.000
_cell.angle_alpha   90.00
_cell.angle_beta   90.00
_cell.angle_gamma   90.00
#
_symmetry.space_group_name_H-M   'P 1'
#
loop_
_entity.id
_entity.type
_entity.pdbx_description
1 polymer ?
#
loop_
_entity_poly.entity_id
_entity_poly.type
_entity_poly.pdbx_seq_one_letter_code
_entity_poly.pdbx_strand_id
1 'polypeptide(L)'
;QLRPDGRPRIPPGQHAVKALPNMGGRQQDENVPEWHLTITGEVEKPMTLVISDLMELEQLDLICDVHCVTGWTLLNSRWRGISMKTIINLVKVKETAGFVVFEAPGDYTSSIPLAEALKDNVILAHGFYDQKLPEAHGAPLRALVPDRYFYKSVKWLKGIKFSAVDELGYYESGGYSNSADPWKEERFD
;
A
#
# COMPACT_ATOMS: atom_id res chain seq x y z
N GLN A 1 17.96 10.87 -13.74
CA GLN A 1 16.66 10.96 -14.42
C GLN A 1 15.65 11.64 -13.49
N LEU A 2 14.78 12.45 -14.06
CA LEU A 2 13.68 13.10 -13.34
C LEU A 2 12.36 12.38 -13.61
N ARG A 3 11.46 12.47 -12.65
CA ARG A 3 10.05 12.10 -12.76
C ARG A 3 9.28 13.18 -13.54
N PRO A 4 8.04 12.91 -13.99
CA PRO A 4 7.20 13.93 -14.64
C PRO A 4 6.92 15.16 -13.78
N ASP A 5 6.94 15.01 -12.45
CA ASP A 5 6.77 16.09 -11.46
C ASP A 5 8.06 16.88 -11.17
N GLY A 6 9.15 16.58 -11.87
CA GLY A 6 10.45 17.25 -11.73
C GLY A 6 11.33 16.73 -10.59
N ARG A 7 10.83 15.81 -9.74
CA ARG A 7 11.63 15.21 -8.66
C ARG A 7 12.61 14.17 -9.21
N PRO A 8 13.77 13.95 -8.57
CA PRO A 8 14.65 12.85 -8.98
C PRO A 8 13.98 11.49 -8.81
N ARG A 9 14.22 10.56 -9.74
CA ARG A 9 13.69 9.18 -9.64
C ARG A 9 14.24 8.44 -8.43
N ILE A 10 15.48 8.71 -8.06
CA ILE A 10 16.09 8.20 -6.82
C ILE A 10 16.09 9.36 -5.83
N PRO A 11 15.28 9.32 -4.77
CA PRO A 11 15.25 10.35 -3.75
C PRO A 11 16.58 10.51 -3.04
N PRO A 12 16.82 11.63 -2.32
CA PRO A 12 18.02 11.82 -1.52
C PRO A 12 18.24 10.65 -0.54
N GLY A 13 19.50 10.28 -0.30
CA GLY A 13 19.85 9.20 0.63
C GLY A 13 19.46 7.78 0.18
N GLN A 14 19.03 7.60 -1.08
CA GLN A 14 18.65 6.31 -1.65
C GLN A 14 19.69 5.78 -2.63
N HIS A 15 19.79 4.45 -2.77
CA HIS A 15 20.56 3.77 -3.81
C HIS A 15 19.69 2.76 -4.57
N ALA A 16 19.96 2.56 -5.85
CA ALA A 16 19.20 1.63 -6.66
C ALA A 16 19.56 0.18 -6.34
N VAL A 17 18.53 -0.69 -6.27
CA VAL A 17 18.68 -2.14 -6.16
C VAL A 17 18.14 -2.84 -7.41
N LYS A 18 18.58 -4.09 -7.66
CA LYS A 18 18.19 -4.87 -8.85
C LYS A 18 16.95 -5.74 -8.63
N ALA A 19 16.61 -6.03 -7.38
CA ALA A 19 15.48 -6.86 -7.01
C ALA A 19 14.83 -6.30 -5.75
N LEU A 20 13.55 -6.63 -5.54
CA LEU A 20 12.81 -6.22 -4.35
C LEU A 20 13.36 -6.95 -3.13
N PRO A 21 13.96 -6.26 -2.15
CA PRO A 21 14.41 -6.90 -0.93
C PRO A 21 13.25 -7.45 -0.11
N ASN A 22 13.43 -8.61 0.51
CA ASN A 22 12.46 -9.14 1.44
C ASN A 22 12.60 -8.45 2.80
N MET A 23 11.75 -7.46 3.05
CA MET A 23 11.75 -6.62 4.25
C MET A 23 10.38 -6.65 4.94
N GLY A 24 10.39 -6.47 6.27
CA GLY A 24 9.16 -6.19 7.01
C GLY A 24 8.31 -7.41 7.31
N GLY A 25 8.79 -8.28 8.20
CA GLY A 25 8.00 -9.29 8.89
C GLY A 25 7.80 -10.61 8.13
N ARG A 26 7.01 -11.47 8.74
CA ARG A 26 6.56 -12.76 8.17
C ARG A 26 5.05 -12.76 8.21
N GLN A 27 4.42 -13.44 7.26
CA GLN A 27 3.00 -13.78 7.39
C GLN A 27 2.82 -14.58 8.68
N GLN A 28 1.96 -14.11 9.57
CA GLN A 28 1.84 -14.72 10.91
C GLN A 28 0.81 -15.86 10.97
N ASP A 29 -0.04 -16.01 9.96
CA ASP A 29 -1.08 -17.04 9.95
C ASP A 29 -0.94 -17.97 8.75
N GLU A 30 -0.30 -19.13 8.96
CA GLU A 30 -0.29 -20.25 8.01
C GLU A 30 -1.63 -20.99 7.92
N ASN A 31 -2.60 -20.69 8.80
CA ASN A 31 -3.86 -21.41 8.96
C ASN A 31 -5.14 -20.59 8.73
N VAL A 32 -5.11 -19.55 7.92
CA VAL A 32 -6.36 -18.88 7.51
C VAL A 32 -7.00 -19.72 6.41
N PRO A 33 -8.13 -20.41 6.67
CA PRO A 33 -8.70 -21.34 5.71
C PRO A 33 -9.15 -20.66 4.42
N GLU A 34 -9.45 -19.36 4.47
CA GLU A 34 -9.90 -18.57 3.35
C GLU A 34 -9.55 -17.09 3.55
N TRP A 35 -8.69 -16.58 2.65
CA TRP A 35 -8.33 -15.16 2.69
C TRP A 35 -9.51 -14.27 2.28
N HIS A 36 -9.70 -13.19 3.01
CA HIS A 36 -10.68 -12.15 2.68
C HIS A 36 -10.15 -10.76 3.03
N LEU A 37 -10.68 -9.76 2.34
CA LEU A 37 -10.45 -8.34 2.58
C LEU A 37 -11.71 -7.72 3.18
N THR A 38 -11.64 -7.21 4.41
CA THR A 38 -12.74 -6.50 5.06
C THR A 38 -12.57 -5.01 4.90
N ILE A 39 -13.61 -4.31 4.42
CA ILE A 39 -13.60 -2.86 4.22
C ILE A 39 -14.65 -2.23 5.11
N THR A 40 -14.23 -1.30 5.98
CA THR A 40 -15.04 -0.73 7.07
C THR A 40 -14.83 0.78 7.25
N GLY A 41 -15.43 1.35 8.28
CA GLY A 41 -15.27 2.74 8.71
C GLY A 41 -16.23 3.70 8.00
N GLU A 42 -15.72 4.85 7.60
CA GLU A 42 -16.49 5.93 6.97
C GLU A 42 -16.87 5.58 5.52
N VAL A 43 -17.68 4.56 5.35
CA VAL A 43 -18.23 4.07 4.08
C VAL A 43 -19.74 3.89 4.15
N GLU A 44 -20.43 4.02 3.01
CA GLU A 44 -21.87 3.71 2.95
C GLU A 44 -22.11 2.19 2.84
N LYS A 45 -21.18 1.47 2.20
CA LYS A 45 -21.28 0.04 1.91
C LYS A 45 -20.08 -0.71 2.46
N PRO A 46 -20.02 -1.00 3.78
CA PRO A 46 -19.00 -1.90 4.30
C PRO A 46 -19.17 -3.28 3.67
N MET A 47 -18.08 -3.95 3.35
CA MET A 47 -18.11 -5.25 2.68
C MET A 47 -16.89 -6.10 3.00
N THR A 48 -17.05 -7.38 2.75
CA THR A 48 -15.96 -8.36 2.77
C THR A 48 -15.85 -8.95 1.38
N LEU A 49 -14.66 -8.94 0.80
CA LEU A 49 -14.35 -9.43 -0.53
C LEU A 49 -13.39 -10.63 -0.43
N VAL A 50 -13.60 -11.64 -1.26
CA VAL A 50 -12.64 -12.71 -1.50
C VAL A 50 -11.82 -12.40 -2.75
N ILE A 51 -10.79 -13.20 -3.01
CA ILE A 51 -9.88 -12.92 -4.13
C ILE A 51 -10.60 -12.95 -5.49
N SER A 52 -11.61 -13.81 -5.67
CA SER A 52 -12.42 -13.88 -6.89
C SER A 52 -13.18 -12.59 -7.15
N ASP A 53 -13.75 -11.96 -6.11
CA ASP A 53 -14.48 -10.70 -6.26
C ASP A 53 -13.54 -9.59 -6.74
N LEU A 54 -12.32 -9.57 -6.22
CA LEU A 54 -11.30 -8.61 -6.65
C LEU A 54 -10.87 -8.83 -8.10
N MET A 55 -10.82 -10.08 -8.57
CA MET A 55 -10.46 -10.40 -9.95
C MET A 55 -11.53 -9.98 -10.97
N GLU A 56 -12.78 -9.80 -10.55
CA GLU A 56 -13.87 -9.29 -11.39
C GLU A 56 -13.85 -7.77 -11.56
N LEU A 57 -13.13 -7.06 -10.71
CA LEU A 57 -12.96 -5.62 -10.82
C LEU A 57 -12.00 -5.26 -11.95
N GLU A 58 -12.03 -3.99 -12.38
CA GLU A 58 -11.10 -3.48 -13.39
C GLU A 58 -9.66 -3.64 -12.93
N GLN A 59 -8.87 -4.36 -13.73
CA GLN A 59 -7.47 -4.63 -13.49
C GLN A 59 -6.58 -3.62 -14.22
N LEU A 60 -5.48 -3.24 -13.59
CA LEU A 60 -4.47 -2.38 -14.22
C LEU A 60 -3.06 -2.91 -14.00
N ASP A 61 -2.18 -2.59 -14.94
CA ASP A 61 -0.75 -2.80 -14.84
C ASP A 61 -0.07 -1.46 -14.53
N LEU A 62 0.77 -1.45 -13.49
CA LEU A 62 1.49 -0.27 -13.04
C LEU A 62 2.99 -0.51 -13.07
N ILE A 63 3.73 0.38 -13.72
CA ILE A 63 5.19 0.45 -13.62
C ILE A 63 5.55 1.66 -12.77
N CYS A 64 6.21 1.43 -11.65
CA CYS A 64 6.61 2.51 -10.74
C CYS A 64 7.94 2.22 -10.05
N ASP A 65 8.49 3.26 -9.46
CA ASP A 65 9.64 3.16 -8.56
C ASP A 65 9.12 3.06 -7.12
N VAL A 66 9.75 2.23 -6.29
CA VAL A 66 9.42 2.08 -4.87
C VAL A 66 10.63 2.36 -4.01
N HIS A 67 10.41 2.98 -2.83
CA HIS A 67 11.46 3.55 -1.99
C HIS A 67 11.32 3.04 -0.56
N CYS A 68 12.38 2.47 0.00
CA CYS A 68 12.38 2.02 1.39
C CYS A 68 13.04 3.02 2.32
N VAL A 69 12.50 3.19 3.51
CA VAL A 69 13.08 4.04 4.56
C VAL A 69 14.52 3.64 4.91
N THR A 70 14.90 2.37 4.69
CA THR A 70 16.25 1.86 4.91
C THR A 70 17.28 2.27 3.84
N GLY A 71 16.85 3.02 2.80
CA GLY A 71 17.77 3.66 1.84
C GLY A 71 17.89 3.00 0.47
N TRP A 72 17.03 2.04 0.11
CA TRP A 72 17.02 1.45 -1.23
C TRP A 72 15.83 1.88 -2.07
N THR A 73 16.03 1.94 -3.38
CA THR A 73 15.01 2.19 -4.41
C THR A 73 15.05 1.07 -5.45
N LEU A 74 13.90 0.47 -5.72
CA LEU A 74 13.71 -0.41 -6.88
C LEU A 74 13.05 0.39 -8.00
N LEU A 75 13.77 0.53 -9.12
CA LEU A 75 13.29 1.26 -10.29
C LEU A 75 12.48 0.34 -11.23
N ASN A 76 11.46 0.91 -11.90
CA ASN A 76 10.65 0.22 -12.89
C ASN A 76 10.04 -1.10 -12.40
N SER A 77 9.67 -1.18 -11.13
CA SER A 77 8.95 -2.35 -10.62
C SER A 77 7.58 -2.46 -11.29
N ARG A 78 7.21 -3.70 -11.67
CA ARG A 78 5.97 -3.98 -12.41
C ARG A 78 4.97 -4.64 -11.49
N TRP A 79 3.79 -4.05 -11.40
CA TRP A 79 2.71 -4.50 -10.54
C TRP A 79 1.42 -4.65 -11.32
N ARG A 80 0.59 -5.60 -10.90
CA ARG A 80 -0.78 -5.77 -11.40
C ARG A 80 -1.73 -5.74 -10.23
N GLY A 81 -2.85 -5.05 -10.38
CA GLY A 81 -3.81 -4.91 -9.29
C GLY A 81 -5.03 -4.10 -9.63
N ILE A 82 -5.69 -3.60 -8.60
CA ILE A 82 -6.92 -2.81 -8.65
C ILE A 82 -6.62 -1.39 -8.13
N SER A 83 -7.09 -0.36 -8.82
CA SER A 83 -6.97 1.02 -8.35
C SER A 83 -7.67 1.21 -7.00
N MET A 84 -7.03 1.95 -6.08
CA MET A 84 -7.72 2.38 -4.85
C MET A 84 -8.97 3.21 -5.14
N LYS A 85 -9.00 3.97 -6.23
CA LYS A 85 -10.21 4.69 -6.67
C LYS A 85 -11.39 3.75 -6.94
N THR A 86 -11.13 2.59 -7.54
CA THR A 86 -12.16 1.56 -7.79
C THR A 86 -12.76 1.08 -6.47
N ILE A 87 -11.93 0.80 -5.47
CA ILE A 87 -12.38 0.39 -4.13
C ILE A 87 -13.16 1.51 -3.44
N ILE A 88 -12.64 2.73 -3.47
CA ILE A 88 -13.30 3.93 -2.87
C ILE A 88 -14.70 4.12 -3.45
N ASN A 89 -14.85 4.00 -4.76
CA ASN A 89 -16.15 4.11 -5.44
C ASN A 89 -17.08 2.94 -5.11
N LEU A 90 -16.55 1.71 -5.05
CA LEU A 90 -17.31 0.51 -4.76
C LEU A 90 -17.97 0.56 -3.38
N VAL A 91 -17.23 0.97 -2.35
CA VAL A 91 -17.73 1.05 -0.97
C VAL A 91 -18.43 2.37 -0.65
N LYS A 92 -18.39 3.33 -1.58
CA LYS A 92 -18.95 4.67 -1.43
C LYS A 92 -18.44 5.36 -0.16
N VAL A 93 -17.17 5.73 -0.20
CA VAL A 93 -16.51 6.45 0.91
C VAL A 93 -17.26 7.75 1.18
N LYS A 94 -17.56 8.00 2.46
CA LYS A 94 -18.25 9.20 2.91
C LYS A 94 -17.34 10.42 2.88
N GLU A 95 -17.93 11.61 2.77
CA GLU A 95 -17.20 12.89 2.81
C GLU A 95 -16.48 13.15 4.14
N THR A 96 -16.89 12.46 5.21
CA THR A 96 -16.26 12.53 6.54
C THR A 96 -14.92 11.80 6.59
N ALA A 97 -14.62 10.91 5.63
CA ALA A 97 -13.35 10.18 5.59
C ALA A 97 -12.21 11.11 5.19
N GLY A 98 -11.18 11.18 6.01
CA GLY A 98 -9.94 11.92 5.73
C GLY A 98 -8.73 11.00 5.48
N PHE A 99 -8.81 9.75 5.92
CA PHE A 99 -7.69 8.82 5.93
C PHE A 99 -8.11 7.40 5.55
N VAL A 100 -7.12 6.64 5.07
CA VAL A 100 -7.22 5.21 4.79
C VAL A 100 -6.22 4.49 5.68
N VAL A 101 -6.69 3.54 6.48
CA VAL A 101 -5.86 2.64 7.30
C VAL A 101 -5.83 1.28 6.63
N PHE A 102 -4.64 0.82 6.30
CA PHE A 102 -4.39 -0.54 5.82
C PHE A 102 -4.06 -1.44 6.99
N GLU A 103 -4.64 -2.64 7.03
CA GLU A 103 -4.52 -3.59 8.13
C GLU A 103 -4.00 -4.93 7.63
N ALA A 104 -3.02 -5.49 8.35
CA ALA A 104 -2.43 -6.80 8.10
C ALA A 104 -2.45 -7.67 9.38
N PRO A 105 -2.18 -8.98 9.30
CA PRO A 105 -2.04 -9.84 10.47
C PRO A 105 -1.01 -9.31 11.47
N GLY A 106 -1.19 -9.66 12.77
CA GLY A 106 -0.28 -9.26 13.84
C GLY A 106 -0.36 -7.78 14.22
N ASP A 107 -1.55 -7.19 14.07
CA ASP A 107 -1.86 -5.80 14.40
C ASP A 107 -0.98 -4.78 13.64
N TYR A 108 -0.37 -5.21 12.53
CA TYR A 108 0.35 -4.30 11.67
C TYR A 108 -0.63 -3.42 10.90
N THR A 109 -0.50 -2.12 11.09
CA THR A 109 -1.29 -1.11 10.38
C THR A 109 -0.39 -0.01 9.84
N SER A 110 -0.87 0.69 8.83
CA SER A 110 -0.31 1.96 8.38
C SER A 110 -1.40 2.80 7.74
N SER A 111 -1.34 4.11 7.87
CA SER A 111 -2.33 5.03 7.33
C SER A 111 -1.76 5.96 6.27
N ILE A 112 -2.62 6.42 5.38
CA ILE A 112 -2.34 7.50 4.43
C ILE A 112 -3.53 8.45 4.36
N PRO A 113 -3.32 9.73 4.01
CA PRO A 113 -4.43 10.63 3.69
C PRO A 113 -5.28 10.08 2.53
N LEU A 114 -6.60 10.29 2.58
CA LEU A 114 -7.51 9.90 1.49
C LEU A 114 -7.09 10.53 0.15
N ALA A 115 -6.58 11.77 0.17
CA ALA A 115 -6.06 12.45 -1.02
C ALA A 115 -4.85 11.70 -1.64
N GLU A 116 -4.02 11.05 -0.84
CA GLU A 116 -2.94 10.17 -1.35
C GLU A 116 -3.52 8.92 -1.99
N ALA A 117 -4.50 8.27 -1.33
CA ALA A 117 -5.16 7.06 -1.84
C ALA A 117 -5.89 7.28 -3.18
N LEU A 118 -6.30 8.51 -3.47
CA LEU A 118 -6.97 8.91 -4.72
C LEU A 118 -6.01 9.13 -5.90
N LYS A 119 -4.71 8.98 -5.73
CA LYS A 119 -3.76 9.06 -6.83
C LYS A 119 -3.86 7.83 -7.74
N ASP A 120 -3.56 8.02 -9.03
CA ASP A 120 -3.64 6.96 -10.05
C ASP A 120 -2.63 5.82 -9.82
N ASN A 121 -1.56 6.08 -9.09
CA ASN A 121 -0.51 5.12 -8.79
C ASN A 121 -0.69 4.37 -7.46
N VAL A 122 -1.79 4.59 -6.74
CA VAL A 122 -2.11 3.84 -5.52
C VAL A 122 -3.06 2.69 -5.85
N ILE A 123 -2.60 1.47 -5.63
CA ILE A 123 -3.31 0.25 -6.02
C ILE A 123 -3.28 -0.82 -4.92
N LEU A 124 -4.20 -1.76 -5.01
CA LEU A 124 -4.14 -3.03 -4.30
C LEU A 124 -3.52 -4.05 -5.26
N ALA A 125 -2.28 -4.46 -4.99
CA ALA A 125 -1.50 -5.31 -5.89
C ALA A 125 -1.61 -6.79 -5.52
N HIS A 126 -1.85 -7.64 -6.52
CA HIS A 126 -1.86 -9.11 -6.42
C HIS A 126 -0.90 -9.79 -7.40
N GLY A 127 -0.28 -9.01 -8.30
CA GLY A 127 0.70 -9.47 -9.28
C GLY A 127 1.99 -8.67 -9.23
N PHE A 128 3.11 -9.33 -9.56
CA PHE A 128 4.45 -8.76 -9.60
C PHE A 128 5.27 -9.40 -10.72
N TYR A 129 5.80 -8.58 -11.66
CA TYR A 129 6.52 -9.04 -12.86
C TYR A 129 5.80 -10.16 -13.63
N ASP A 130 4.55 -9.89 -14.01
CA ASP A 130 3.70 -10.78 -14.82
C ASP A 130 3.39 -12.15 -14.16
N GLN A 131 3.63 -12.28 -12.85
CA GLN A 131 3.35 -13.45 -12.04
C GLN A 131 2.46 -13.10 -10.84
N LYS A 132 1.93 -14.12 -10.17
CA LYS A 132 1.27 -13.92 -8.87
C LYS A 132 2.26 -13.26 -7.90
N LEU A 133 1.75 -12.36 -7.08
CA LEU A 133 2.55 -11.74 -6.03
C LEU A 133 3.17 -12.84 -5.14
N PRO A 134 4.50 -12.80 -4.91
CA PRO A 134 5.13 -13.76 -4.00
C PRO A 134 4.66 -13.58 -2.56
N GLU A 135 4.59 -14.67 -1.81
CA GLU A 135 4.21 -14.67 -0.39
C GLU A 135 5.09 -13.70 0.43
N ALA A 136 6.40 -13.75 0.26
CA ALA A 136 7.35 -12.87 0.93
C ALA A 136 7.12 -11.38 0.65
N HIS A 137 6.43 -11.05 -0.45
CA HIS A 137 6.10 -9.70 -0.86
C HIS A 137 4.65 -9.30 -0.60
N GLY A 138 3.87 -10.15 0.08
CA GLY A 138 2.57 -9.81 0.61
C GLY A 138 1.37 -10.50 -0.04
N ALA A 139 1.56 -11.64 -0.73
CA ALA A 139 0.44 -12.40 -1.28
C ALA A 139 -0.60 -12.76 -0.20
N PRO A 140 -1.89 -12.86 -0.57
CA PRO A 140 -2.44 -12.71 -1.93
C PRO A 140 -2.65 -11.27 -2.38
N LEU A 141 -2.61 -10.29 -1.45
CA LEU A 141 -2.86 -8.88 -1.74
C LEU A 141 -2.00 -7.98 -0.85
N ARG A 142 -1.52 -6.89 -1.42
CA ARG A 142 -0.86 -5.81 -0.68
C ARG A 142 -1.33 -4.44 -1.13
N ALA A 143 -1.21 -3.44 -0.26
CA ALA A 143 -1.26 -2.05 -0.69
C ALA A 143 0.05 -1.67 -1.41
N LEU A 144 -0.03 -0.77 -2.38
CA LEU A 144 1.09 -0.15 -3.06
C LEU A 144 0.90 1.36 -3.11
N VAL A 145 1.78 2.09 -2.43
CA VAL A 145 1.77 3.56 -2.30
C VAL A 145 3.15 4.08 -2.70
N PRO A 146 3.45 4.23 -4.01
CA PRO A 146 4.81 4.45 -4.51
C PRO A 146 5.45 5.76 -4.08
N ASP A 147 4.66 6.81 -3.81
CA ASP A 147 5.14 8.13 -3.44
C ASP A 147 5.46 8.28 -1.95
N ARG A 148 5.39 7.17 -1.20
CA ARG A 148 5.71 7.12 0.22
C ARG A 148 6.76 6.05 0.49
N TYR A 149 7.48 6.16 1.61
CA TYR A 149 8.34 5.05 2.04
C TYR A 149 7.55 3.76 2.16
N PHE A 150 8.16 2.64 1.79
CA PHE A 150 7.51 1.37 1.46
C PHE A 150 6.79 0.70 2.65
N TYR A 151 7.02 1.16 3.90
CA TYR A 151 6.22 0.70 5.03
C TYR A 151 4.74 1.16 4.97
N LYS A 152 4.42 2.21 4.18
CA LYS A 152 3.05 2.59 3.85
C LYS A 152 2.37 1.60 2.88
N SER A 153 3.16 0.80 2.16
CA SER A 153 2.68 -0.24 1.24
C SER A 153 2.52 -1.57 1.96
N VAL A 154 1.46 -1.69 2.75
CA VAL A 154 1.22 -2.81 3.68
C VAL A 154 1.09 -4.14 2.96
N LYS A 155 1.88 -5.15 3.36
CA LYS A 155 1.83 -6.54 2.88
C LYS A 155 0.75 -7.35 3.59
N TRP A 156 0.33 -8.45 2.96
CA TRP A 156 -0.66 -9.37 3.53
C TRP A 156 -1.93 -8.67 3.98
N LEU A 157 -2.45 -7.82 3.11
CA LEU A 157 -3.58 -6.96 3.41
C LEU A 157 -4.82 -7.79 3.73
N LYS A 158 -5.44 -7.56 4.89
CA LYS A 158 -6.69 -8.19 5.34
C LYS A 158 -7.80 -7.20 5.61
N GLY A 159 -7.48 -5.92 5.77
CA GLY A 159 -8.46 -4.88 6.09
C GLY A 159 -8.09 -3.54 5.48
N ILE A 160 -9.13 -2.78 5.17
CA ILE A 160 -9.06 -1.36 4.82
C ILE A 160 -10.12 -0.65 5.65
N LYS A 161 -9.70 0.30 6.46
CA LYS A 161 -10.60 1.13 7.25
C LYS A 161 -10.51 2.57 6.76
N PHE A 162 -11.64 3.15 6.39
CA PHE A 162 -11.72 4.58 6.13
C PHE A 162 -12.02 5.32 7.43
N SER A 163 -11.23 6.33 7.76
CA SER A 163 -11.31 7.02 9.05
C SER A 163 -11.46 8.53 8.86
N ALA A 164 -12.21 9.16 9.75
CA ALA A 164 -12.34 10.62 9.79
C ALA A 164 -11.08 11.28 10.40
N VAL A 165 -10.33 10.54 11.23
CA VAL A 165 -9.14 11.02 11.92
C VAL A 165 -7.92 10.22 11.50
N ASP A 166 -6.75 10.81 11.61
CA ASP A 166 -5.50 10.11 11.36
C ASP A 166 -5.22 9.11 12.50
N GLU A 167 -4.92 7.87 12.11
CA GLU A 167 -4.59 6.80 13.03
C GLU A 167 -3.15 6.35 12.76
N LEU A 168 -2.25 6.65 13.67
CA LEU A 168 -0.84 6.24 13.54
C LEU A 168 -0.75 4.71 13.47
N GLY A 169 -0.05 4.21 12.47
CA GLY A 169 0.20 2.79 12.31
C GLY A 169 1.31 2.26 13.21
N TYR A 170 1.70 1.01 12.97
CA TYR A 170 2.68 0.29 13.80
C TYR A 170 4.04 0.99 13.84
N TYR A 171 4.62 1.34 12.69
CA TYR A 171 5.92 2.01 12.64
C TYR A 171 5.82 3.48 13.05
N GLU A 172 4.76 4.17 12.63
CA GLU A 172 4.52 5.57 12.96
C GLU A 172 4.40 5.78 14.47
N SER A 173 3.71 4.87 15.17
CA SER A 173 3.64 4.87 16.65
C SER A 173 5.00 4.61 17.31
N GLY A 174 5.93 4.01 16.60
CA GLY A 174 7.32 3.77 17.02
C GLY A 174 8.30 4.89 16.65
N GLY A 175 7.80 6.03 16.13
CA GLY A 175 8.63 7.20 15.80
C GLY A 175 9.07 7.30 14.34
N TYR A 176 8.56 6.46 13.45
CA TYR A 176 8.72 6.67 12.01
C TYR A 176 7.77 7.75 11.52
N SER A 177 8.18 8.49 10.50
CA SER A 177 7.38 9.59 9.98
C SER A 177 6.01 9.14 9.48
N ASN A 178 4.98 9.85 9.91
CA ASN A 178 3.62 9.59 9.42
C ASN A 178 3.44 10.08 7.97
N SER A 179 4.12 11.13 7.54
CA SER A 179 4.13 11.61 6.15
C SER A 179 4.90 10.65 5.23
N ALA A 180 6.05 10.15 5.66
CA ALA A 180 6.87 9.17 4.96
C ALA A 180 7.29 9.59 3.53
N ASP A 181 7.53 10.89 3.29
CA ASP A 181 7.92 11.41 1.97
C ASP A 181 9.42 11.15 1.69
N PRO A 182 9.76 10.28 0.70
CA PRO A 182 11.15 9.96 0.41
C PRO A 182 11.97 11.14 -0.11
N TRP A 183 11.35 12.10 -0.80
CA TRP A 183 12.05 13.25 -1.39
C TRP A 183 12.38 14.33 -0.38
N LYS A 184 11.70 14.33 0.77
CA LYS A 184 12.00 15.20 1.92
C LYS A 184 12.82 14.49 2.99
N GLU A 185 13.15 13.20 2.76
CA GLU A 185 13.82 12.35 3.74
C GLU A 185 13.06 12.25 5.09
N GLU A 186 11.73 12.31 5.05
CA GLU A 186 10.87 12.18 6.23
C GLU A 186 10.88 10.72 6.73
N ARG A 187 11.94 10.35 7.45
CA ARG A 187 12.15 8.97 7.97
C ARG A 187 11.60 8.82 9.38
N PHE A 188 11.79 9.82 10.22
CA PHE A 188 11.42 9.86 11.64
C PHE A 188 10.79 11.21 11.96
N ASP A 189 9.84 11.22 12.90
CA ASP A 189 9.19 12.40 13.46
C ASP A 189 9.81 12.76 14.82
#